data_ccfc49ae8241c1d833ff6a3a9ebb6f76
#
_entry.id   ccfc49ae8241c1d833ff6a3a9ebb6f76
#
_cell.length_a   1.000
_cell.length_b   1.000
_cell.length_c   1.000
_cell.angle_alpha   90.00
_cell.angle_beta   90.00
_cell.angle_gamma   90.00
#
_symmetry.space_group_name_H-M   'P 1'
#
loop_
_entity.id
_entity.type
_entity.pdbx_description
1 polymer ?
#
loop_
_entity_poly.entity_id
_entity_poly.type
_entity_poly.pdbx_seq_one_letter_code
_entity_poly.pdbx_strand_id
1 'polypeptide(L)'
;TQALKEAIEKYETIYFPQGEYIFSDTIKLKENTSLIGMNPVSTQLILKENSEKFTGFGKAKAFIETSKGRNILFGLGVNTGGRNPRVCGVKWMSNKNSYMNDVKFFGGHGNLVKMTGAFEQPYDEGRCRDADLKKVWDYQYASLLICNGGGGTFKDIWSASPYVSVGVQIQN
;
A
#
# COMPACT_ATOMS: atom_id res chain seq x y z
N THR A 1 11.04 8.91 -2.58
CA THR A 1 9.70 9.57 -2.68
C THR A 1 9.73 10.75 -3.63
N GLN A 2 10.73 11.63 -3.56
CA GLN A 2 10.80 12.84 -4.37
C GLN A 2 10.89 12.54 -5.88
N ALA A 3 11.79 11.65 -6.29
CA ALA A 3 11.95 11.27 -7.71
C ALA A 3 10.64 10.74 -8.34
N LEU A 4 9.85 9.93 -7.59
CA LEU A 4 8.57 9.46 -8.10
C LEU A 4 7.55 10.60 -8.21
N LYS A 5 7.52 11.55 -7.28
CA LYS A 5 6.65 12.72 -7.39
C LYS A 5 6.97 13.53 -8.66
N GLU A 6 8.24 13.76 -8.93
CA GLU A 6 8.68 14.44 -10.14
C GLU A 6 8.34 13.66 -11.42
N ALA A 7 8.47 12.32 -11.38
CA ALA A 7 8.06 11.47 -12.50
C ALA A 7 6.55 11.56 -12.76
N ILE A 8 5.71 11.51 -11.71
CA ILE A 8 4.25 11.65 -11.82
C ILE A 8 3.86 13.02 -12.39
N GLU A 9 4.63 14.09 -12.12
CA GLU A 9 4.37 15.41 -12.70
C GLU A 9 4.62 15.45 -14.21
N LYS A 10 5.57 14.66 -14.70
CA LYS A 10 6.03 14.70 -16.10
C LYS A 10 5.40 13.63 -16.99
N TYR A 11 5.07 12.47 -16.44
CA TYR A 11 4.70 11.30 -17.22
C TYR A 11 3.38 10.69 -16.71
N GLU A 12 2.55 10.25 -17.63
CA GLU A 12 1.33 9.51 -17.30
C GLU A 12 1.62 8.04 -16.96
N THR A 13 2.64 7.46 -17.58
CA THR A 13 3.01 6.05 -17.32
C THR A 13 4.41 5.96 -16.73
N ILE A 14 4.51 5.29 -15.59
CA ILE A 14 5.76 5.06 -14.89
C ILE A 14 5.93 3.56 -14.75
N TYR A 15 7.01 3.06 -15.33
CA TYR A 15 7.39 1.67 -15.24
C TYR A 15 8.43 1.47 -14.14
N PHE A 16 8.19 0.46 -13.30
CA PHE A 16 9.11 0.01 -12.27
C PHE A 16 9.73 -1.31 -12.68
N PRO A 17 11.00 -1.37 -13.03
CA PRO A 17 11.74 -2.61 -13.15
C PRO A 17 11.69 -3.45 -11.88
N GLN A 18 12.20 -4.66 -11.94
CA GLN A 18 12.39 -5.48 -10.75
C GLN A 18 13.21 -4.73 -9.71
N GLY A 19 12.72 -4.67 -8.48
CA GLY A 19 13.40 -3.98 -7.38
C GLY A 19 12.48 -3.62 -6.24
N GLU A 20 13.09 -3.13 -5.18
CA GLU A 20 12.43 -2.62 -3.97
C GLU A 20 12.56 -1.10 -3.94
N TYR A 21 11.43 -0.41 -3.94
CA TYR A 21 11.36 1.04 -3.99
C TYR A 21 10.83 1.57 -2.67
N ILE A 22 11.71 2.17 -1.87
CA ILE A 22 11.40 2.61 -0.51
C ILE A 22 10.85 4.04 -0.50
N PHE A 23 9.72 4.21 0.18
CA PHE A 23 9.03 5.48 0.35
C PHE A 23 8.80 5.78 1.83
N SER A 24 8.71 7.05 2.18
CA SER A 24 8.40 7.51 3.54
C SER A 24 7.14 8.37 3.62
N ASP A 25 6.42 8.53 2.51
CA ASP A 25 5.23 9.38 2.42
C ASP A 25 4.22 8.80 1.43
N THR A 26 3.01 9.36 1.44
CA THR A 26 1.95 9.03 0.49
C THR A 26 2.40 9.31 -0.95
N ILE A 27 2.15 8.33 -1.82
CA ILE A 27 2.25 8.47 -3.27
C ILE A 27 0.89 8.93 -3.77
N LYS A 28 0.79 10.18 -4.21
CA LYS A 28 -0.44 10.74 -4.79
C LYS A 28 -0.38 10.66 -6.30
N LEU A 29 -1.39 10.03 -6.89
CA LEU A 29 -1.50 9.90 -8.34
C LEU A 29 -2.32 11.05 -8.90
N LYS A 30 -1.90 11.57 -10.04
CA LYS A 30 -2.68 12.50 -10.87
C LYS A 30 -3.65 11.72 -11.76
N GLU A 31 -4.55 12.43 -12.40
CA GLU A 31 -5.37 11.83 -13.46
C GLU A 31 -4.48 11.23 -14.55
N ASN A 32 -4.92 10.12 -15.11
CA ASN A 32 -4.23 9.32 -16.12
C ASN A 32 -2.92 8.66 -15.68
N THR A 33 -2.50 8.82 -14.42
CA THR A 33 -1.27 8.14 -13.95
C THR A 33 -1.46 6.63 -13.94
N SER A 34 -0.52 5.94 -14.59
CA SER A 34 -0.37 4.49 -14.59
C SER A 34 0.96 4.11 -13.94
N LEU A 35 0.91 3.31 -12.88
CA LEU A 35 2.08 2.69 -12.28
C LEU A 35 2.12 1.23 -12.70
N ILE A 36 3.18 0.82 -13.37
CA ILE A 36 3.32 -0.51 -13.94
C ILE A 36 4.59 -1.15 -13.41
N GLY A 37 4.46 -2.30 -12.78
CA GLY A 37 5.57 -3.14 -12.37
C GLY A 37 5.70 -4.37 -13.25
N MET A 38 6.81 -5.06 -13.12
CA MET A 38 7.08 -6.28 -13.86
C MET A 38 6.36 -7.49 -13.24
N ASN A 39 6.36 -7.57 -11.91
CA ASN A 39 5.75 -8.66 -11.14
C ASN A 39 5.62 -8.22 -9.68
N PRO A 40 4.47 -8.44 -9.03
CA PRO A 40 4.22 -7.90 -7.68
C PRO A 40 5.09 -8.50 -6.58
N VAL A 41 5.72 -9.64 -6.80
CA VAL A 41 6.65 -10.22 -5.82
C VAL A 41 8.04 -9.60 -5.97
N SER A 42 8.47 -9.34 -7.18
CA SER A 42 9.81 -8.83 -7.48
C SER A 42 9.89 -7.32 -7.68
N THR A 43 8.74 -6.64 -7.80
CA THR A 43 8.65 -5.18 -7.95
C THR A 43 7.79 -4.62 -6.83
N GLN A 44 8.42 -4.17 -5.75
CA GLN A 44 7.69 -3.73 -4.56
C GLN A 44 7.84 -2.24 -4.28
N LEU A 45 6.72 -1.58 -4.05
CA LEU A 45 6.65 -0.26 -3.44
C LEU A 45 6.55 -0.47 -1.93
N ILE A 46 7.54 -0.03 -1.18
CA ILE A 46 7.68 -0.32 0.24
C ILE A 46 7.57 0.97 1.05
N LEU A 47 6.64 1.02 1.98
CA LEU A 47 6.59 2.08 2.97
C LEU A 47 7.62 1.79 4.07
N LYS A 48 8.56 2.71 4.25
CA LYS A 48 9.58 2.60 5.30
C LYS A 48 8.94 2.40 6.67
N GLU A 49 9.51 1.53 7.47
CA GLU A 49 9.07 1.30 8.85
C GLU A 49 9.11 2.57 9.69
N ASN A 50 8.14 2.70 10.59
CA ASN A 50 8.00 3.86 11.48
C ASN A 50 7.99 5.20 10.72
N SER A 51 7.40 5.24 9.52
CA SER A 51 7.24 6.50 8.79
C SER A 51 6.33 7.44 9.59
N GLU A 52 6.84 8.61 9.94
CA GLU A 52 6.24 9.56 10.89
C GLU A 52 4.73 9.80 10.66
N LYS A 53 4.34 9.97 9.40
CA LYS A 53 2.95 10.24 9.03
C LYS A 53 2.00 9.05 9.22
N PHE A 54 2.54 7.86 9.39
CA PHE A 54 1.79 6.61 9.47
C PHE A 54 1.86 5.94 10.84
N THR A 55 2.61 6.54 11.78
CA THR A 55 2.73 6.07 13.17
C THR A 55 1.61 6.61 14.06
N GLY A 56 1.52 6.07 15.27
CA GLY A 56 0.51 6.47 16.26
C GLY A 56 -0.89 5.95 15.92
N PHE A 57 -1.90 6.54 16.57
CA PHE A 57 -3.30 6.20 16.41
C PHE A 57 -4.06 7.30 15.69
N GLY A 58 -5.23 7.01 15.16
CA GLY A 58 -6.10 7.99 14.53
C GLY A 58 -6.50 7.60 13.11
N LYS A 59 -6.93 8.57 12.32
CA LYS A 59 -7.45 8.32 10.96
C LYS A 59 -6.41 7.66 10.06
N ALA A 60 -6.88 6.73 9.22
CA ALA A 60 -6.08 6.08 8.18
C ALA A 60 -5.42 7.10 7.26
N LYS A 61 -4.22 6.75 6.81
CA LYS A 61 -3.51 7.44 5.73
C LYS A 61 -3.15 6.46 4.64
N ALA A 62 -3.43 6.81 3.40
CA ALA A 62 -3.09 5.98 2.28
C ALA A 62 -1.59 6.00 1.98
N PHE A 63 -1.01 4.84 1.72
CA PHE A 63 0.32 4.77 1.13
C PHE A 63 0.27 5.20 -0.34
N ILE A 64 -0.72 4.68 -1.10
CA ILE A 64 -1.02 5.16 -2.45
C ILE A 64 -2.43 5.78 -2.44
N GLU A 65 -2.56 7.00 -2.90
CA GLU A 65 -3.83 7.69 -3.05
C GLU A 65 -4.06 8.01 -4.53
N THR A 66 -5.14 7.47 -5.11
CA THR A 66 -5.47 7.73 -6.51
C THR A 66 -6.23 9.03 -6.69
N SER A 67 -6.25 9.55 -7.90
CA SER A 67 -7.12 10.67 -8.30
C SER A 67 -8.57 10.22 -8.45
N LYS A 68 -9.48 11.16 -8.75
CA LYS A 68 -10.85 10.86 -9.18
C LYS A 68 -10.95 10.52 -10.67
N GLY A 69 -9.88 10.78 -11.44
CA GLY A 69 -9.78 10.45 -12.85
C GLY A 69 -9.46 8.97 -13.10
N ARG A 70 -8.90 8.67 -14.25
CA ARG A 70 -8.43 7.34 -14.58
C ARG A 70 -7.06 7.08 -13.95
N ASN A 71 -6.90 5.95 -13.28
CA ASN A 71 -5.59 5.45 -12.84
C ASN A 71 -5.45 3.95 -13.13
N ILE A 72 -4.23 3.51 -13.30
CA ILE A 72 -3.88 2.11 -13.48
C ILE A 72 -2.80 1.72 -12.46
N LEU A 73 -3.01 0.61 -11.75
CA LEU A 73 -1.98 -0.09 -11.00
C LEU A 73 -1.86 -1.51 -11.55
N PHE A 74 -0.68 -1.91 -11.98
CA PHE A 74 -0.46 -3.21 -12.60
C PHE A 74 0.88 -3.83 -12.17
N GLY A 75 0.86 -5.10 -11.80
CA GLY A 75 2.08 -5.90 -11.56
C GLY A 75 2.93 -5.41 -10.40
N LEU A 76 2.34 -4.86 -9.35
CA LEU A 76 3.03 -4.19 -8.24
C LEU A 76 2.74 -4.86 -6.90
N GLY A 77 3.79 -5.02 -6.10
CA GLY A 77 3.69 -5.26 -4.67
C GLY A 77 3.54 -3.94 -3.92
N VAL A 78 2.52 -3.84 -3.08
CA VAL A 78 2.30 -2.71 -2.18
C VAL A 78 2.59 -3.18 -0.76
N ASN A 79 3.76 -2.81 -0.23
CA ASN A 79 4.22 -3.26 1.07
C ASN A 79 4.16 -2.13 2.08
N THR A 80 3.27 -2.26 3.04
CA THR A 80 3.01 -1.24 4.06
C THR A 80 3.88 -1.36 5.30
N GLY A 81 4.78 -2.34 5.32
CA GLY A 81 5.60 -2.64 6.49
C GLY A 81 4.80 -3.22 7.66
N GLY A 82 5.43 -3.37 8.81
CA GLY A 82 4.82 -3.92 10.03
C GLY A 82 4.64 -2.89 11.16
N ARG A 83 5.18 -1.68 11.02
CA ARG A 83 5.22 -0.66 12.07
C ARG A 83 4.60 0.67 11.64
N ASN A 84 3.65 0.62 10.72
CA ASN A 84 2.91 1.78 10.23
C ASN A 84 1.41 1.59 10.51
N PRO A 85 0.96 1.67 11.78
CA PRO A 85 -0.39 1.26 12.19
C PRO A 85 -1.52 2.04 11.53
N ARG A 86 -1.26 3.25 11.06
CA ARG A 86 -2.26 4.11 10.41
C ARG A 86 -2.32 3.93 8.89
N VAL A 87 -1.56 3.02 8.32
CA VAL A 87 -1.51 2.87 6.87
C VAL A 87 -2.73 2.14 6.33
N CYS A 88 -3.31 2.69 5.27
CA CYS A 88 -4.12 1.98 4.31
C CYS A 88 -3.27 1.78 3.06
N GLY A 89 -3.22 0.59 2.50
CA GLY A 89 -2.35 0.30 1.36
C GLY A 89 -2.64 1.19 0.16
N VAL A 90 -3.85 1.08 -0.38
CA VAL A 90 -4.34 1.95 -1.47
C VAL A 90 -5.70 2.54 -1.10
N LYS A 91 -5.81 3.86 -1.21
CA LYS A 91 -7.10 4.57 -1.22
C LYS A 91 -7.47 4.85 -2.68
N TRP A 92 -8.48 4.13 -3.14
CA TRP A 92 -8.92 4.14 -4.52
C TRP A 92 -10.15 5.01 -4.70
N MET A 93 -10.01 6.10 -5.43
CA MET A 93 -11.07 7.05 -5.75
C MET A 93 -11.29 7.17 -7.27
N SER A 94 -10.56 6.39 -8.05
CA SER A 94 -10.52 6.50 -9.50
C SER A 94 -11.82 6.05 -10.14
N ASN A 95 -12.12 6.62 -11.30
CA ASN A 95 -13.38 6.42 -12.00
C ASN A 95 -13.49 5.01 -12.65
N LYS A 96 -14.65 4.74 -13.27
CA LYS A 96 -14.98 3.44 -13.88
C LYS A 96 -14.05 2.98 -15.01
N ASN A 97 -13.25 3.88 -15.59
CA ASN A 97 -12.29 3.55 -16.66
C ASN A 97 -10.91 3.17 -16.12
N SER A 98 -10.82 2.95 -14.83
CA SER A 98 -9.59 2.64 -14.12
C SER A 98 -9.39 1.13 -13.98
N TYR A 99 -8.16 0.73 -13.72
CA TYR A 99 -7.80 -0.68 -13.71
C TYR A 99 -6.75 -0.98 -12.62
N MET A 100 -7.02 -2.01 -11.84
CA MET A 100 -6.05 -2.59 -10.91
C MET A 100 -5.95 -4.07 -11.19
N ASN A 101 -4.76 -4.54 -11.55
CA ASN A 101 -4.54 -5.95 -11.87
C ASN A 101 -3.17 -6.42 -11.40
N ASP A 102 -3.12 -7.66 -10.95
CA ASP A 102 -1.92 -8.30 -10.42
C ASP A 102 -1.23 -7.41 -9.37
N VAL A 103 -2.02 -6.93 -8.39
CA VAL A 103 -1.51 -6.15 -7.26
C VAL A 103 -1.57 -7.00 -6.01
N LYS A 104 -0.43 -7.13 -5.35
CA LYS A 104 -0.31 -7.86 -4.09
C LYS A 104 0.00 -6.91 -2.95
N PHE A 105 -0.84 -7.00 -1.93
CA PHE A 105 -0.65 -6.26 -0.70
C PHE A 105 0.15 -7.09 0.29
N PHE A 106 1.28 -6.54 0.71
CA PHE A 106 2.17 -7.07 1.72
C PHE A 106 2.20 -6.11 2.91
N GLY A 107 2.68 -6.61 4.04
CA GLY A 107 2.78 -5.80 5.24
C GLY A 107 1.52 -5.91 6.10
N GLY A 108 1.25 -4.87 6.86
CA GLY A 108 0.43 -5.04 8.03
C GLY A 108 1.20 -5.78 9.10
N HIS A 109 0.63 -5.94 10.26
CA HIS A 109 1.33 -6.53 11.39
C HIS A 109 1.49 -8.04 11.18
N GLY A 110 2.70 -8.52 11.00
CA GLY A 110 3.05 -9.93 10.92
C GLY A 110 3.20 -10.49 9.51
N ASN A 111 3.03 -9.70 8.47
CA ASN A 111 3.40 -10.17 7.16
C ASN A 111 4.85 -9.81 6.84
N LEU A 112 5.68 -10.81 6.95
CA LEU A 112 7.09 -10.72 6.69
C LEU A 112 7.38 -11.32 5.34
N VAL A 113 7.33 -10.52 4.32
CA VAL A 113 8.06 -10.87 3.13
C VAL A 113 9.51 -10.40 3.33
N LYS A 114 10.32 -11.29 3.86
CA LYS A 114 11.76 -11.14 3.87
C LYS A 114 12.27 -11.22 2.45
N MET A 115 12.25 -10.14 1.71
CA MET A 115 12.81 -10.15 0.36
C MET A 115 14.34 -9.96 0.39
N THR A 116 14.88 -9.21 1.34
CA THR A 116 16.31 -8.87 1.34
C THR A 116 17.03 -9.17 2.65
N GLY A 117 16.41 -9.81 3.60
CA GLY A 117 16.99 -10.03 4.93
C GLY A 117 17.05 -8.78 5.82
N ALA A 118 16.59 -7.63 5.30
CA ALA A 118 16.61 -6.36 6.02
C ALA A 118 15.39 -6.14 6.93
N PHE A 119 14.38 -6.99 6.86
CA PHE A 119 13.21 -6.90 7.71
C PHE A 119 13.46 -7.70 8.99
N GLU A 120 13.69 -7.01 10.09
CA GLU A 120 13.46 -7.61 11.40
C GLU A 120 12.00 -8.07 11.46
N GLN A 121 11.79 -9.28 11.92
CA GLN A 121 10.44 -9.75 12.20
C GLN A 121 9.81 -8.78 13.19
N PRO A 122 8.73 -8.06 12.84
CA PRO A 122 8.06 -7.17 13.78
C PRO A 122 7.45 -7.96 14.93
N TYR A 123 7.36 -9.28 14.81
CA TYR A 123 6.76 -10.21 15.76
C TYR A 123 7.69 -11.38 16.00
N ASP A 124 8.59 -11.20 16.96
CA ASP A 124 8.92 -12.33 17.80
C ASP A 124 7.74 -12.55 18.78
N GLU A 125 7.62 -13.74 19.32
CA GLU A 125 6.55 -14.08 20.25
C GLU A 125 6.49 -13.14 21.46
N GLY A 126 7.60 -12.50 21.85
CA GLY A 126 7.68 -11.53 22.93
C GLY A 126 6.96 -10.22 22.59
N ARG A 127 7.07 -9.74 21.36
CA ARG A 127 6.42 -8.49 20.92
C ARG A 127 4.93 -8.66 20.72
N CYS A 128 4.46 -9.85 20.37
CA CYS A 128 3.03 -10.16 20.32
C CYS A 128 2.32 -10.08 21.67
N ARG A 129 3.06 -10.07 22.75
CA ARG A 129 2.53 -9.95 24.12
C ARG A 129 2.46 -8.50 24.61
N ASP A 130 3.06 -7.57 23.88
CA ASP A 130 3.02 -6.16 24.22
C ASP A 130 1.59 -5.62 24.01
N ALA A 131 0.98 -5.14 25.10
CA ALA A 131 -0.38 -4.60 25.10
C ALA A 131 -0.54 -3.40 24.17
N ASP A 132 0.52 -2.62 23.95
CA ASP A 132 0.48 -1.48 23.06
C ASP A 132 0.53 -1.91 21.59
N LEU A 133 1.28 -2.95 21.27
CA LEU A 133 1.26 -3.56 19.93
C LEU A 133 -0.09 -4.21 19.63
N LYS A 134 -0.73 -4.85 20.62
CA LYS A 134 -2.07 -5.40 20.46
C LYS A 134 -3.10 -4.32 20.13
N LYS A 135 -3.03 -3.17 20.80
CA LYS A 135 -3.87 -2.02 20.46
C LYS A 135 -3.64 -1.54 19.03
N VAL A 136 -2.40 -1.56 18.57
CA VAL A 136 -2.05 -1.22 17.19
C VAL A 136 -2.71 -2.17 16.21
N TRP A 137 -2.82 -3.46 16.51
CA TRP A 137 -3.49 -4.44 15.64
C TRP A 137 -4.99 -4.26 15.56
N ASP A 138 -5.61 -3.88 16.66
CA ASP A 138 -7.07 -3.65 16.71
C ASP A 138 -7.51 -2.45 15.84
N TYR A 139 -6.57 -1.60 15.42
CA TYR A 139 -6.83 -0.38 14.63
C TYR A 139 -6.31 -0.43 13.19
N GLN A 140 -6.11 -1.61 12.65
CA GLN A 140 -5.60 -1.73 11.29
C GLN A 140 -6.63 -1.38 10.24
N TYR A 141 -6.13 -0.77 9.19
CA TYR A 141 -6.93 -0.33 8.05
C TYR A 141 -6.87 -1.32 6.90
N ALA A 142 -7.82 -1.19 5.96
CA ALA A 142 -7.90 -2.04 4.79
C ALA A 142 -6.64 -1.99 3.94
N SER A 143 -6.30 -3.10 3.29
CA SER A 143 -5.29 -3.11 2.24
C SER A 143 -5.70 -2.24 1.06
N LEU A 144 -6.96 -2.36 0.64
CA LEU A 144 -7.58 -1.56 -0.42
C LEU A 144 -8.86 -0.91 0.11
N LEU A 145 -8.90 0.41 0.13
CA LEU A 145 -10.08 1.21 0.44
C LEU A 145 -10.62 1.84 -0.84
N ILE A 146 -11.79 1.42 -1.30
CA ILE A 146 -12.52 2.03 -2.42
C ILE A 146 -13.52 3.01 -1.83
N CYS A 147 -13.44 4.29 -2.20
CA CYS A 147 -14.29 5.33 -1.64
C CYS A 147 -14.53 6.50 -2.60
N ASN A 148 -15.40 7.40 -2.22
CA ASN A 148 -15.72 8.63 -2.98
C ASN A 148 -16.14 8.35 -4.43
N GLY A 149 -16.94 7.31 -4.65
CA GLY A 149 -17.38 6.90 -5.98
C GLY A 149 -16.31 6.17 -6.80
N GLY A 150 -15.26 5.68 -6.16
CA GLY A 150 -14.23 4.88 -6.81
C GLY A 150 -14.82 3.64 -7.51
N GLY A 151 -14.33 3.36 -8.71
CA GLY A 151 -14.79 2.25 -9.53
C GLY A 151 -13.68 1.73 -10.45
N GLY A 152 -14.08 0.99 -11.47
CA GLY A 152 -13.16 0.38 -12.42
C GLY A 152 -13.15 -1.13 -12.35
N THR A 153 -12.15 -1.73 -12.96
CA THR A 153 -11.96 -3.18 -12.98
C THR A 153 -10.82 -3.58 -12.02
N PHE A 154 -11.11 -4.55 -11.16
CA PHE A 154 -10.17 -5.13 -10.23
C PHE A 154 -9.99 -6.61 -10.57
N LYS A 155 -8.76 -7.03 -10.80
CA LYS A 155 -8.44 -8.41 -11.18
C LYS A 155 -7.16 -8.87 -10.51
N ASP A 156 -7.11 -10.14 -10.12
CA ASP A 156 -5.92 -10.77 -9.54
C ASP A 156 -5.32 -9.96 -8.36
N ILE A 157 -6.21 -9.48 -7.48
CA ILE A 157 -5.84 -8.76 -6.27
C ILE A 157 -5.66 -9.76 -5.14
N TRP A 158 -4.55 -9.66 -4.45
CA TRP A 158 -4.25 -10.52 -3.31
C TRP A 158 -3.72 -9.73 -2.13
N SER A 159 -4.19 -10.06 -0.94
CA SER A 159 -3.68 -9.50 0.32
C SER A 159 -3.15 -10.62 1.20
N ALA A 160 -1.86 -10.59 1.45
CA ALA A 160 -1.16 -11.54 2.32
C ALA A 160 -1.04 -11.04 3.75
N SER A 161 -1.73 -9.97 4.10
CA SER A 161 -1.66 -9.41 5.46
C SER A 161 -2.72 -10.07 6.37
N PRO A 162 -2.34 -10.97 7.28
CA PRO A 162 -3.29 -11.65 8.16
C PRO A 162 -3.88 -10.74 9.24
N TYR A 163 -3.32 -9.57 9.43
CA TYR A 163 -3.69 -8.66 10.53
C TYR A 163 -4.36 -7.37 10.07
N VAL A 164 -4.62 -7.17 8.80
CA VAL A 164 -5.49 -6.08 8.37
C VAL A 164 -6.94 -6.43 8.70
N SER A 165 -7.70 -5.46 9.17
CA SER A 165 -9.09 -5.66 9.53
C SER A 165 -9.95 -6.12 8.34
N VAL A 166 -9.62 -5.66 7.15
CA VAL A 166 -10.33 -5.96 5.90
C VAL A 166 -9.36 -5.93 4.73
N GLY A 167 -9.38 -6.96 3.88
CA GLY A 167 -8.60 -6.94 2.65
C GLY A 167 -9.06 -5.84 1.69
N VAL A 168 -10.38 -5.78 1.44
CA VAL A 168 -11.02 -4.74 0.61
C VAL A 168 -12.19 -4.14 1.37
N GLN A 169 -12.20 -2.82 1.52
CA GLN A 169 -13.27 -2.05 2.11
C GLN A 169 -13.88 -1.11 1.07
N ILE A 170 -15.20 -1.12 0.94
CA ILE A 170 -15.94 -0.21 0.06
C ILE A 170 -16.73 0.75 0.92
N GLN A 171 -16.55 2.04 0.68
CA GLN A 171 -17.25 3.13 1.36
C GLN A 171 -17.87 4.07 0.31
N ASN A 172 -19.17 4.26 0.38
CA ASN A 172 -19.90 5.24 -0.44
C ASN A 172 -19.91 6.60 0.22
#